data_743fc606390b27ef0a533103c044e753
#
_entry.id   743fc606390b27ef0a533103c044e753
#
_cell.length_a   1.000
_cell.length_b   1.000
_cell.length_c   1.000
_cell.angle_alpha   90.00
_cell.angle_beta   90.00
_cell.angle_gamma   90.00
#
_symmetry.space_group_name_H-M   'P 1'
#
loop_
_entity.id
_entity.type
_entity.pdbx_description
1 polymer ?
#
loop_
_entity_poly.entity_id
_entity_poly.type
_entity_poly.pdbx_seq_one_letter_code
_entity_poly.pdbx_strand_id
1 'polypeptide(L)'
;MPAAFFMTDEKRCPDPTEVIETLPEDCGVIFRDYQHPGREQLAFSLAELCRKKGLIFLVAGDPVLARKAGADGLHLPEWALMRHPGTTGLADRQILTVSAHGVGALRRAVAIGADAALIAPAFETISHKGRSGLGIHRLQRLAAASPLPFYVLGGITAQTIKRLPPLKKMAGIASISLFMK
;
A
#
# COMPACT_ATOMS: atom_id res chain seq x y z
N MET A 1 -3.10 12.23 3.51
CA MET A 1 -3.00 10.94 2.76
C MET A 1 -2.76 11.25 1.29
N PRO A 2 -1.81 10.61 0.62
CA PRO A 2 -1.47 10.89 -0.77
C PRO A 2 -2.59 10.46 -1.73
N ALA A 3 -2.58 11.00 -2.96
CA ALA A 3 -3.53 10.59 -4.01
C ALA A 3 -3.22 9.20 -4.59
N ALA A 4 -1.95 8.80 -4.54
CA ALA A 4 -1.53 7.48 -5.00
C ALA A 4 -0.36 6.94 -4.19
N PHE A 5 -0.23 5.60 -4.14
CA PHE A 5 0.93 4.93 -3.58
C PHE A 5 1.68 4.13 -4.66
N PHE A 6 2.97 4.39 -4.79
CA PHE A 6 3.89 3.45 -5.41
C PHE A 6 4.22 2.34 -4.40
N MET A 7 3.99 1.10 -4.77
CA MET A 7 4.35 -0.06 -3.95
C MET A 7 5.59 -0.73 -4.55
N THR A 8 6.67 -0.83 -3.79
CA THR A 8 7.89 -1.47 -4.29
C THR A 8 7.72 -2.99 -4.46
N ASP A 9 8.51 -3.57 -5.36
CA ASP A 9 8.52 -5.01 -5.63
C ASP A 9 9.89 -5.39 -6.19
N GLU A 10 10.73 -6.00 -5.38
CA GLU A 10 12.13 -6.34 -5.68
C GLU A 10 12.33 -7.15 -6.97
N LYS A 11 11.30 -7.94 -7.38
CA LYS A 11 11.36 -8.76 -8.59
C LYS A 11 11.04 -7.97 -9.86
N ARG A 12 10.26 -6.90 -9.74
CA ARG A 12 9.76 -6.11 -10.86
C ARG A 12 10.47 -4.78 -10.99
N CYS A 13 10.94 -4.24 -9.89
CA CYS A 13 11.68 -3.00 -9.78
C CYS A 13 12.82 -3.20 -8.78
N PRO A 14 13.95 -3.83 -9.18
CA PRO A 14 15.06 -4.10 -8.27
C PRO A 14 15.67 -2.84 -7.65
N ASP A 15 15.68 -1.74 -8.38
CA ASP A 15 16.02 -0.41 -7.85
C ASP A 15 14.81 0.52 -7.94
N PRO A 16 14.11 0.76 -6.83
CA PRO A 16 12.98 1.68 -6.80
C PRO A 16 13.36 3.16 -6.80
N THR A 17 14.64 3.50 -6.68
CA THR A 17 15.13 4.88 -6.54
C THR A 17 14.73 5.73 -7.73
N GLU A 18 14.98 5.26 -8.96
CA GLU A 18 14.63 5.98 -10.19
C GLU A 18 13.12 6.27 -10.29
N VAL A 19 12.30 5.30 -9.87
CA VAL A 19 10.85 5.48 -9.86
C VAL A 19 10.48 6.56 -8.86
N ILE A 20 11.01 6.49 -7.63
CA ILE A 20 10.71 7.45 -6.55
C ILE A 20 11.15 8.86 -6.95
N GLU A 21 12.28 9.02 -7.63
CA GLU A 21 12.75 10.31 -8.14
C GLU A 21 11.77 10.98 -9.10
N THR A 22 10.99 10.20 -9.83
CA THR A 22 10.01 10.72 -10.81
C THR A 22 8.58 10.83 -10.27
N LEU A 23 8.32 10.39 -9.02
CA LEU A 23 6.98 10.47 -8.44
C LEU A 23 6.53 11.93 -8.24
N PRO A 24 5.24 12.24 -8.52
CA PRO A 24 4.60 13.49 -8.13
C PRO A 24 4.58 13.69 -6.61
N GLU A 25 4.53 14.94 -6.16
CA GLU A 25 4.55 15.31 -4.74
C GLU A 25 3.33 14.79 -3.94
N ASP A 26 2.21 14.54 -4.63
CA ASP A 26 0.99 14.00 -4.02
C ASP A 26 0.98 12.46 -3.94
N CYS A 27 2.12 11.81 -4.24
CA CYS A 27 2.31 10.38 -4.11
C CYS A 27 2.94 10.00 -2.77
N GLY A 28 2.78 8.73 -2.42
CA GLY A 28 3.51 8.09 -1.33
C GLY A 28 4.16 6.79 -1.80
N VAL A 29 5.01 6.23 -0.96
CA VAL A 29 5.73 4.98 -1.21
C VAL A 29 5.41 3.97 -0.12
N ILE A 30 5.09 2.74 -0.51
CA ILE A 30 4.99 1.60 0.40
C ILE A 30 6.14 0.64 0.09
N PHE A 31 7.12 0.58 0.98
CA PHE A 31 8.28 -0.29 0.87
C PHE A 31 7.92 -1.72 1.26
N ARG A 32 7.86 -2.62 0.26
CA ARG A 32 7.36 -3.99 0.42
C ARG A 32 8.38 -5.09 0.18
N ASP A 33 9.62 -4.79 -0.13
CA ASP A 33 10.66 -5.74 -0.48
C ASP A 33 11.07 -6.60 0.72
N TYR A 34 10.25 -7.62 1.03
CA TYR A 34 10.39 -8.42 2.24
C TYR A 34 11.63 -9.29 2.27
N GLN A 35 12.12 -9.72 1.11
CA GLN A 35 13.21 -10.70 0.97
C GLN A 35 14.52 -10.07 0.51
N HIS A 36 14.56 -8.74 0.37
CA HIS A 36 15.76 -8.05 -0.07
C HIS A 36 16.90 -8.22 0.94
N PRO A 37 18.11 -8.71 0.54
CA PRO A 37 19.21 -9.00 1.47
C PRO A 37 19.65 -7.79 2.30
N GLY A 38 19.67 -6.59 1.67
CA GLY A 38 19.98 -5.31 2.30
C GLY A 38 18.74 -4.50 2.68
N ARG A 39 17.65 -5.15 3.12
CA ARG A 39 16.34 -4.52 3.35
C ARG A 39 16.41 -3.32 4.29
N GLU A 40 17.19 -3.40 5.36
CA GLU A 40 17.31 -2.32 6.35
C GLU A 40 18.01 -1.10 5.75
N GLN A 41 19.14 -1.29 5.08
CA GLN A 41 19.88 -0.22 4.42
C GLN A 41 19.07 0.44 3.30
N LEU A 42 18.38 -0.37 2.51
CA LEU A 42 17.50 0.14 1.45
C LEU A 42 16.35 0.96 2.04
N ALA A 43 15.73 0.49 3.13
CA ALA A 43 14.69 1.25 3.81
C ALA A 43 15.17 2.63 4.29
N PHE A 44 16.39 2.71 4.83
CA PHE A 44 16.98 3.99 5.27
C PHE A 44 17.21 4.94 4.09
N SER A 45 17.80 4.44 3.01
CA SER A 45 18.05 5.24 1.80
C SER A 45 16.75 5.75 1.17
N LEU A 46 15.73 4.89 1.07
CA LEU A 46 14.44 5.28 0.49
C LEU A 46 13.67 6.24 1.41
N ALA A 47 13.73 6.07 2.72
CA ALA A 47 13.12 6.99 3.67
C ALA A 47 13.73 8.40 3.56
N GLU A 48 15.06 8.48 3.43
CA GLU A 48 15.75 9.75 3.23
C GLU A 48 15.37 10.40 1.89
N LEU A 49 15.32 9.63 0.81
CA LEU A 49 14.91 10.12 -0.51
C LEU A 49 13.48 10.66 -0.47
N CYS A 50 12.54 9.88 0.09
CA CYS A 50 11.14 10.29 0.23
C CYS A 50 11.02 11.58 1.05
N ARG A 51 11.74 11.71 2.18
CA ARG A 51 11.75 12.91 3.00
C ARG A 51 12.26 14.13 2.24
N LYS A 52 13.33 13.98 1.45
CA LYS A 52 13.87 15.07 0.60
C LYS A 52 12.86 15.55 -0.44
N LYS A 53 12.03 14.65 -0.93
CA LYS A 53 10.98 14.93 -1.92
C LYS A 53 9.62 15.29 -1.31
N GLY A 54 9.47 15.28 0.01
CA GLY A 54 8.17 15.51 0.67
C GLY A 54 7.16 14.38 0.45
N LEU A 55 7.61 13.19 0.09
CA LEU A 55 6.75 12.01 -0.14
C LEU A 55 6.52 11.25 1.17
N ILE A 56 5.30 10.76 1.37
CA ILE A 56 4.99 9.84 2.47
C ILE A 56 5.66 8.50 2.22
N PHE A 57 6.39 7.99 3.24
CA PHE A 57 7.06 6.70 3.20
C PHE A 57 6.52 5.75 4.26
N LEU A 58 5.96 4.62 3.84
CA LEU A 58 5.46 3.57 4.72
C LEU A 58 6.29 2.29 4.54
N VAL A 59 6.64 1.63 5.65
CA VAL A 59 7.29 0.32 5.63
C VAL A 59 6.23 -0.77 5.77
N ALA A 60 6.31 -1.81 4.94
CA ALA A 60 5.37 -2.92 5.01
C ALA A 60 5.82 -4.03 5.97
N GLY A 61 4.91 -4.46 6.84
CA GLY A 61 5.02 -5.67 7.65
C GLY A 61 6.02 -5.67 8.79
N ASP A 62 6.75 -4.57 9.01
CA ASP A 62 7.81 -4.49 10.02
C ASP A 62 7.77 -3.16 10.79
N PRO A 63 7.11 -3.12 11.95
CA PRO A 63 7.00 -1.91 12.76
C PRO A 63 8.34 -1.47 13.38
N VAL A 64 9.28 -2.41 13.57
CA VAL A 64 10.61 -2.08 14.11
C VAL A 64 11.42 -1.35 13.05
N LEU A 65 11.43 -1.86 11.83
CA LEU A 65 12.10 -1.21 10.69
C LEU A 65 11.46 0.13 10.37
N ALA A 66 10.12 0.24 10.42
CA ALA A 66 9.43 1.51 10.21
C ALA A 66 9.93 2.61 11.18
N ARG A 67 10.06 2.28 12.47
CA ARG A 67 10.60 3.22 13.47
C ARG A 67 12.07 3.54 13.23
N LYS A 68 12.90 2.53 12.96
CA LYS A 68 14.35 2.71 12.73
C LYS A 68 14.62 3.59 11.51
N ALA A 69 13.85 3.43 10.43
CA ALA A 69 13.97 4.20 9.22
C ALA A 69 13.37 5.61 9.33
N GLY A 70 12.68 5.94 10.41
CA GLY A 70 11.96 7.21 10.54
C GLY A 70 10.84 7.33 9.50
N ALA A 71 10.16 6.22 9.18
CA ALA A 71 9.06 6.19 8.25
C ALA A 71 7.84 6.95 8.80
N ASP A 72 7.03 7.52 7.91
CA ASP A 72 5.79 8.20 8.27
C ASP A 72 4.72 7.22 8.78
N GLY A 73 4.92 5.92 8.58
CA GLY A 73 4.02 4.92 9.09
C GLY A 73 4.31 3.49 8.65
N LEU A 74 3.29 2.65 8.83
CA LEU A 74 3.32 1.21 8.61
C LEU A 74 2.23 0.79 7.63
N HIS A 75 2.56 -0.14 6.75
CA HIS A 75 1.57 -0.91 6.00
C HIS A 75 1.50 -2.35 6.49
N LEU A 76 0.34 -2.81 6.93
CA LEU A 76 0.15 -4.21 7.31
C LEU A 76 -0.45 -5.01 6.14
N PRO A 77 0.28 -5.99 5.58
CA PRO A 77 -0.32 -6.96 4.70
C PRO A 77 -1.38 -7.79 5.45
N GLU A 78 -2.38 -8.32 4.77
CA GLU A 78 -3.52 -8.99 5.41
C GLU A 78 -3.09 -10.13 6.34
N TRP A 79 -2.07 -10.91 5.96
CA TRP A 79 -1.57 -11.98 6.82
C TRP A 79 -0.99 -11.47 8.16
N ALA A 80 -0.37 -10.29 8.16
CA ALA A 80 0.13 -9.64 9.38
C ALA A 80 -1.03 -9.01 10.16
N LEU A 81 -1.96 -8.34 9.48
CA LEU A 81 -3.16 -7.77 10.06
C LEU A 81 -3.96 -8.82 10.85
N MET A 82 -4.17 -10.00 10.27
CA MET A 82 -4.96 -11.06 10.90
C MET A 82 -4.28 -11.69 12.12
N ARG A 83 -2.96 -11.61 12.22
CA ARG A 83 -2.16 -12.12 13.35
C ARG A 83 -1.82 -11.04 14.38
N HIS A 84 -2.12 -9.78 14.07
CA HIS A 84 -1.72 -8.65 14.90
C HIS A 84 -2.47 -8.64 16.23
N PRO A 85 -1.78 -8.48 17.40
CA PRO A 85 -2.39 -8.56 18.72
C PRO A 85 -3.30 -7.36 19.10
N GLY A 86 -3.44 -6.38 18.24
CA GLY A 86 -4.30 -5.21 18.44
C GLY A 86 -3.55 -3.90 18.66
N THR A 87 -2.28 -3.94 19.07
CA THR A 87 -1.44 -2.76 19.24
C THR A 87 -0.33 -2.74 18.20
N THR A 88 -0.23 -1.68 17.42
CA THR A 88 0.78 -1.58 16.34
C THR A 88 2.16 -1.17 16.86
N GLY A 89 2.23 -0.64 18.07
CA GLY A 89 3.45 -0.01 18.59
C GLY A 89 3.88 1.23 17.77
N LEU A 90 2.96 1.79 16.99
CA LEU A 90 3.17 3.04 16.27
C LEU A 90 3.03 4.23 17.22
N ALA A 91 3.76 5.29 16.96
CA ALA A 91 3.59 6.57 17.65
C ALA A 91 2.29 7.27 17.19
N ASP A 92 1.73 8.14 18.04
CA ASP A 92 0.42 8.79 17.87
C ASP A 92 0.18 9.58 16.57
N ARG A 93 1.18 9.72 15.72
CA ARG A 93 1.06 10.45 14.45
C ARG A 93 1.48 9.63 13.23
N GLN A 94 1.79 8.36 13.43
CA GLN A 94 2.20 7.50 12.33
C GLN A 94 0.99 6.92 11.60
N ILE A 95 1.07 6.96 10.27
CA ILE A 95 0.02 6.45 9.39
C ILE A 95 0.00 4.92 9.43
N LEU A 96 -1.18 4.35 9.62
CA LEU A 96 -1.40 2.91 9.51
C LEU A 96 -2.28 2.58 8.31
N THR A 97 -1.73 1.90 7.34
CA THR A 97 -2.51 1.35 6.23
C THR A 97 -2.52 -0.18 6.28
N VAL A 98 -3.55 -0.81 5.73
CA VAL A 98 -3.70 -2.27 5.74
C VAL A 98 -4.14 -2.80 4.38
N SER A 99 -3.67 -4.00 4.00
CA SER A 99 -4.26 -4.73 2.87
C SER A 99 -5.54 -5.43 3.31
N ALA A 100 -6.59 -5.36 2.48
CA ALA A 100 -7.87 -6.02 2.74
C ALA A 100 -8.42 -6.71 1.47
N HIS A 101 -8.61 -8.03 1.54
CA HIS A 101 -9.19 -8.83 0.46
C HIS A 101 -10.65 -9.22 0.73
N GLY A 102 -11.19 -8.84 1.89
CA GLY A 102 -12.53 -9.16 2.31
C GLY A 102 -13.05 -8.32 3.47
N VAL A 103 -14.34 -8.47 3.80
CA VAL A 103 -15.02 -7.70 4.85
C VAL A 103 -14.41 -7.97 6.24
N GLY A 104 -13.95 -9.20 6.51
CA GLY A 104 -13.29 -9.53 7.77
C GLY A 104 -12.02 -8.70 8.00
N ALA A 105 -11.20 -8.55 6.97
CA ALA A 105 -9.99 -7.72 7.03
C ALA A 105 -10.35 -6.23 7.23
N LEU A 106 -11.40 -5.71 6.57
CA LEU A 106 -11.87 -4.34 6.78
C LEU A 106 -12.34 -4.09 8.23
N ARG A 107 -13.08 -5.04 8.81
CA ARG A 107 -13.48 -4.96 10.22
C ARG A 107 -12.28 -4.97 11.17
N ARG A 108 -11.31 -5.84 10.89
CA ARG A 108 -10.08 -5.90 11.69
C ARG A 108 -9.26 -4.62 11.57
N ALA A 109 -9.19 -4.03 10.35
CA ALA A 109 -8.53 -2.76 10.10
C ALA A 109 -9.08 -1.63 11.01
N VAL A 110 -10.41 -1.53 11.10
CA VAL A 110 -11.07 -0.58 12.01
C VAL A 110 -10.70 -0.84 13.46
N ALA A 111 -10.75 -2.10 13.89
CA ALA A 111 -10.50 -2.48 15.27
C ALA A 111 -9.07 -2.15 15.75
N ILE A 112 -8.10 -2.05 14.84
CA ILE A 112 -6.72 -1.66 15.15
C ILE A 112 -6.43 -0.18 14.86
N GLY A 113 -7.42 0.61 14.49
CA GLY A 113 -7.27 2.04 14.24
C GLY A 113 -6.53 2.36 12.93
N ALA A 114 -6.71 1.57 11.87
CA ALA A 114 -6.11 1.87 10.59
C ALA A 114 -6.70 3.15 9.97
N ASP A 115 -5.85 3.97 9.34
CA ASP A 115 -6.25 5.22 8.67
C ASP A 115 -6.86 4.95 7.29
N ALA A 116 -6.38 3.91 6.60
CA ALA A 116 -6.91 3.51 5.30
C ALA A 116 -6.68 2.03 5.01
N ALA A 117 -7.50 1.48 4.11
CA ALA A 117 -7.35 0.13 3.58
C ALA A 117 -6.87 0.15 2.12
N LEU A 118 -6.07 -0.84 1.71
CA LEU A 118 -5.78 -1.15 0.32
C LEU A 118 -6.63 -2.36 -0.09
N ILE A 119 -7.66 -2.13 -0.89
CA ILE A 119 -8.55 -3.19 -1.39
C ILE A 119 -7.94 -3.81 -2.65
N ALA A 120 -7.63 -5.10 -2.56
CA ALA A 120 -6.91 -5.85 -3.60
C ALA A 120 -7.42 -7.29 -3.78
N PRO A 121 -7.10 -7.92 -4.93
CA PRO A 121 -6.68 -7.33 -6.19
C PRO A 121 -7.89 -6.88 -7.02
N ALA A 122 -7.92 -5.64 -7.49
CA ALA A 122 -9.04 -5.13 -8.28
C ALA A 122 -9.17 -5.83 -9.64
N PHE A 123 -8.04 -5.94 -10.35
CA PHE A 123 -7.90 -6.61 -11.63
C PHE A 123 -6.91 -7.76 -11.55
N GLU A 124 -6.83 -8.57 -12.58
CA GLU A 124 -5.81 -9.61 -12.69
C GLU A 124 -4.41 -9.00 -12.61
N THR A 125 -3.50 -9.68 -11.90
CA THR A 125 -2.15 -9.16 -11.63
C THR A 125 -1.09 -10.17 -12.00
N ILE A 126 0.04 -9.66 -12.48
CA ILE A 126 1.23 -10.48 -12.78
C ILE A 126 1.81 -11.10 -11.49
N SER A 127 1.68 -10.41 -10.36
CA SER A 127 2.18 -10.88 -9.05
C SER A 127 1.44 -12.10 -8.51
N HIS A 128 0.24 -12.39 -9.02
CA HIS A 128 -0.58 -13.53 -8.61
C HIS A 128 -1.15 -14.23 -9.85
N LYS A 129 -0.26 -14.72 -10.71
CA LYS A 129 -0.65 -15.48 -11.91
C LYS A 129 -1.62 -16.61 -11.57
N GLY A 130 -2.73 -16.68 -12.30
CA GLY A 130 -3.77 -17.69 -12.11
C GLY A 130 -4.83 -17.37 -11.05
N ARG A 131 -4.75 -16.24 -10.35
CA ARG A 131 -5.85 -15.73 -9.53
C ARG A 131 -6.56 -14.60 -10.27
N SER A 132 -7.83 -14.80 -10.60
CA SER A 132 -8.68 -13.73 -11.12
C SER A 132 -8.76 -12.59 -10.10
N GLY A 133 -8.70 -11.34 -10.57
CA GLY A 133 -9.00 -10.18 -9.74
C GLY A 133 -10.41 -10.26 -9.15
N LEU A 134 -10.70 -9.40 -8.19
CA LEU A 134 -12.05 -9.30 -7.58
C LEU A 134 -13.13 -9.04 -8.64
N GLY A 135 -12.76 -8.33 -9.71
CA GLY A 135 -13.71 -7.79 -10.67
C GLY A 135 -14.49 -6.60 -10.10
N ILE A 136 -15.09 -5.82 -10.98
CA ILE A 136 -15.73 -4.54 -10.61
C ILE A 136 -16.85 -4.72 -9.57
N HIS A 137 -17.71 -5.70 -9.73
CA HIS A 137 -18.85 -5.89 -8.82
C HIS A 137 -18.42 -6.25 -7.39
N ARG A 138 -17.43 -7.13 -7.23
CA ARG A 138 -16.93 -7.48 -5.90
C ARG A 138 -16.14 -6.34 -5.28
N LEU A 139 -15.37 -5.59 -6.09
CA LEU A 139 -14.72 -4.36 -5.66
C LEU A 139 -15.73 -3.34 -5.14
N GLN A 140 -16.82 -3.08 -5.87
CA GLN A 140 -17.88 -2.16 -5.46
C GLN A 140 -18.53 -2.61 -4.13
N ARG A 141 -18.80 -3.91 -3.95
CA ARG A 141 -19.35 -4.44 -2.70
C ARG A 141 -18.41 -4.24 -1.52
N LEU A 142 -17.10 -4.50 -1.70
CA LEU A 142 -16.11 -4.27 -0.63
C LEU A 142 -15.93 -2.78 -0.34
N ALA A 143 -15.89 -1.95 -1.38
CA ALA A 143 -15.83 -0.49 -1.25
C ALA A 143 -17.03 0.06 -0.47
N ALA A 144 -18.24 -0.39 -0.79
CA ALA A 144 -19.46 -0.01 -0.08
C ALA A 144 -19.47 -0.47 1.39
N ALA A 145 -18.86 -1.63 1.67
CA ALA A 145 -18.73 -2.16 3.02
C ALA A 145 -17.58 -1.56 3.83
N SER A 146 -16.70 -0.77 3.21
CA SER A 146 -15.55 -0.17 3.91
C SER A 146 -15.99 1.02 4.76
N PRO A 147 -15.76 0.98 6.09
CA PRO A 147 -15.97 2.14 6.94
C PRO A 147 -14.80 3.14 6.84
N LEU A 148 -13.63 2.68 6.34
CA LEU A 148 -12.41 3.47 6.18
C LEU A 148 -12.28 4.05 4.77
N PRO A 149 -11.53 5.16 4.60
CA PRO A 149 -10.97 5.51 3.31
C PRO A 149 -10.18 4.34 2.73
N PHE A 150 -10.15 4.20 1.42
CA PHE A 150 -9.41 3.09 0.83
C PHE A 150 -8.74 3.45 -0.50
N TYR A 151 -7.70 2.71 -0.81
CA TYR A 151 -7.01 2.70 -2.09
C TYR A 151 -7.34 1.42 -2.84
N VAL A 152 -7.44 1.53 -4.15
CA VAL A 152 -7.61 0.37 -5.03
C VAL A 152 -6.25 -0.12 -5.49
N LEU A 153 -5.94 -1.39 -5.25
CA LEU A 153 -4.67 -2.03 -5.59
C LEU A 153 -4.91 -3.29 -6.45
N GLY A 154 -3.94 -3.63 -7.27
CA GLY A 154 -3.88 -4.87 -8.06
C GLY A 154 -4.34 -4.69 -9.50
N GLY A 155 -3.41 -4.90 -10.42
CA GLY A 155 -3.62 -4.75 -11.86
C GLY A 155 -3.94 -3.32 -12.30
N ILE A 156 -3.57 -2.31 -11.51
CA ILE A 156 -3.77 -0.89 -11.87
C ILE A 156 -2.68 -0.47 -12.84
N THR A 157 -3.12 -0.07 -14.04
CA THR A 157 -2.33 0.46 -15.15
C THR A 157 -3.04 1.66 -15.75
N ALA A 158 -2.40 2.39 -16.68
CA ALA A 158 -3.02 3.50 -17.41
C ALA A 158 -4.31 3.09 -18.17
N GLN A 159 -4.43 1.81 -18.56
CA GLN A 159 -5.62 1.28 -19.23
C GLN A 159 -6.70 0.85 -18.24
N THR A 160 -6.31 0.13 -17.17
CA THR A 160 -7.30 -0.43 -16.24
C THR A 160 -7.87 0.59 -15.26
N ILE A 161 -7.13 1.64 -14.94
CA ILE A 161 -7.62 2.74 -14.07
C ILE A 161 -8.88 3.38 -14.63
N LYS A 162 -8.98 3.51 -15.96
CA LYS A 162 -10.16 4.07 -16.65
C LYS A 162 -11.42 3.22 -16.50
N ARG A 163 -11.28 1.97 -16.06
CA ARG A 163 -12.39 1.02 -15.83
C ARG A 163 -12.93 1.06 -14.40
N LEU A 164 -12.25 1.81 -13.51
CA LEU A 164 -12.74 1.94 -12.13
C LEU A 164 -14.01 2.78 -12.11
N PRO A 165 -15.09 2.27 -11.51
CA PRO A 165 -16.29 3.08 -11.30
C PRO A 165 -16.04 4.13 -10.21
N PRO A 166 -16.89 5.16 -10.13
CA PRO A 166 -16.85 6.06 -8.97
C PRO A 166 -17.17 5.28 -7.70
N LEU A 167 -16.26 5.33 -6.71
CA LEU A 167 -16.37 4.61 -5.44
C LEU A 167 -16.36 5.61 -4.29
N LYS A 168 -17.41 5.59 -3.47
CA LYS A 168 -17.45 6.41 -2.24
C LYS A 168 -16.24 6.07 -1.35
N LYS A 169 -15.64 7.08 -0.71
CA LYS A 169 -14.47 6.96 0.16
C LYS A 169 -13.19 6.45 -0.52
N MET A 170 -13.15 6.32 -1.83
CA MET A 170 -11.89 6.04 -2.52
C MET A 170 -10.96 7.24 -2.34
N ALA A 171 -9.85 7.02 -1.61
CA ALA A 171 -8.82 8.02 -1.39
C ALA A 171 -7.85 8.11 -2.57
N GLY A 172 -7.69 7.00 -3.30
CA GLY A 172 -6.78 6.94 -4.43
C GLY A 172 -6.50 5.52 -4.89
N ILE A 173 -5.34 5.34 -5.49
CA ILE A 173 -4.87 4.05 -6.01
C ILE A 173 -3.51 3.67 -5.42
N ALA A 174 -3.21 2.37 -5.45
CA ALA A 174 -1.86 1.87 -5.22
C ALA A 174 -1.44 0.97 -6.39
N SER A 175 -0.22 1.10 -6.84
CA SER A 175 0.28 0.32 -7.97
C SER A 175 1.79 0.11 -7.90
N ILE A 176 2.26 -0.97 -8.54
CA ILE A 176 3.65 -1.18 -8.88
C ILE A 176 3.88 -0.64 -10.30
N SER A 177 3.11 -1.12 -11.26
CA SER A 177 3.36 -0.95 -12.69
C SER A 177 3.02 0.44 -13.25
N LEU A 178 2.12 1.18 -12.60
CA LEU A 178 1.67 2.47 -13.13
C LEU A 178 2.80 3.51 -13.17
N PHE A 179 3.74 3.38 -12.26
CA PHE A 179 4.86 4.32 -12.06
C PHE A 179 6.15 3.87 -12.76
N MET A 180 6.19 2.63 -13.26
CA MET A 180 7.31 2.11 -14.01
C MET A 180 7.15 2.47 -15.48
N LYS A 181 8.20 3.05 -16.07
CA LYS A 181 8.28 3.34 -17.52
C LYS A 181 8.62 2.10 -18.32
#